data_1b10944cb130aaddaf9c3bc515e24ef7
#
_entry.id   1b10944cb130aaddaf9c3bc515e24ef7
#
_cell.length_a   1.000
_cell.length_b   1.000
_cell.length_c   1.000
_cell.angle_alpha   90.00
_cell.angle_beta   90.00
_cell.angle_gamma   90.00
#
_symmetry.space_group_name_H-M   'P 1'
#
loop_
_entity.id
_entity.type
_entity.pdbx_description
1 polymer ?
#
loop_
_entity_poly.entity_id
_entity_poly.type
_entity_poly.pdbx_seq_one_letter_code
_entity_poly.pdbx_strand_id
1 'polypeptide(L)'
;DMDKVKPAFEDLLERLGTDYIDLGMIHFVDEEAEFHRIMEGEFLAYVKEQKAKGVIRHIGMSTHNPRVGILAALSGEIEMLLFSVNPAFDLLPATEDMEQYFSEAIYEAGLGGIHPDRAELYRLCEQRGVGITVMKGYAGGRLFSESTSPFGVALTPVQCIHYALTRPAVASIL
;
A
#
# COMPACT_ATOMS: atom_id res chain seq x y z
N ASP A 1 -18.44 -9.98 -5.92
CA ASP A 1 -19.27 -11.20 -6.00
C ASP A 1 -18.82 -12.18 -4.93
N MET A 2 -19.59 -12.25 -3.83
CA MET A 2 -19.25 -13.06 -2.64
C MET A 2 -19.32 -14.56 -2.89
N ASP A 3 -20.08 -15.00 -3.88
CA ASP A 3 -20.15 -16.41 -4.28
C ASP A 3 -18.84 -16.94 -4.86
N LYS A 4 -17.97 -16.02 -5.32
CA LYS A 4 -16.61 -16.34 -5.77
C LYS A 4 -15.57 -16.12 -4.67
N VAL A 5 -15.72 -15.08 -3.86
CA VAL A 5 -14.75 -14.72 -2.83
C VAL A 5 -14.65 -15.79 -1.75
N LYS A 6 -15.78 -16.28 -1.24
CA LYS A 6 -15.80 -17.26 -0.14
C LYS A 6 -15.10 -18.57 -0.52
N PRO A 7 -15.44 -19.24 -1.63
CA PRO A 7 -14.76 -20.46 -2.03
C PRO A 7 -13.27 -20.24 -2.36
N ALA A 8 -12.92 -19.08 -2.96
CA ALA A 8 -11.53 -18.78 -3.27
C ALA A 8 -10.67 -18.56 -2.01
N PHE A 9 -11.25 -18.00 -0.95
CA PHE A 9 -10.56 -17.84 0.32
C PHE A 9 -10.38 -19.19 1.04
N GLU A 10 -11.38 -20.07 1.00
CA GLU A 10 -11.30 -21.42 1.53
C GLU A 10 -10.23 -22.25 0.79
N ASP A 11 -10.21 -22.23 -0.56
CA ASP A 11 -9.17 -22.85 -1.38
C ASP A 11 -7.77 -22.31 -1.06
N LEU A 12 -7.66 -21.00 -0.80
CA LEU A 12 -6.39 -20.39 -0.42
C LEU A 12 -5.85 -20.98 0.89
N LEU A 13 -6.67 -21.11 1.91
CA LEU A 13 -6.28 -21.70 3.20
C LEU A 13 -5.89 -23.18 3.05
N GLU A 14 -6.67 -23.94 2.29
CA GLU A 14 -6.34 -25.35 1.99
C GLU A 14 -4.99 -25.48 1.28
N ARG A 15 -4.74 -24.67 0.25
CA ARG A 15 -3.46 -24.66 -0.49
C ARG A 15 -2.27 -24.24 0.37
N LEU A 16 -2.47 -23.34 1.34
CA LEU A 16 -1.44 -22.94 2.30
C LEU A 16 -1.24 -23.98 3.42
N GLY A 17 -2.16 -24.93 3.57
CA GLY A 17 -2.12 -25.94 4.62
C GLY A 17 -2.31 -25.36 6.02
N THR A 18 -3.16 -24.34 6.14
CA THR A 18 -3.41 -23.61 7.39
C THR A 18 -4.90 -23.30 7.55
N ASP A 19 -5.32 -23.10 8.79
CA ASP A 19 -6.69 -22.68 9.14
C ASP A 19 -6.78 -21.19 9.51
N TYR A 20 -5.67 -20.44 9.43
CA TYR A 20 -5.64 -19.00 9.67
C TYR A 20 -4.57 -18.29 8.83
N ILE A 21 -4.70 -16.96 8.74
CA ILE A 21 -3.66 -16.08 8.22
C ILE A 21 -3.45 -14.90 9.18
N ASP A 22 -2.21 -14.49 9.34
CA ASP A 22 -1.88 -13.36 10.23
C ASP A 22 -2.33 -12.03 9.63
N LEU A 23 -2.10 -11.83 8.32
CA LEU A 23 -2.45 -10.61 7.60
C LEU A 23 -3.33 -10.94 6.39
N GLY A 24 -4.64 -10.70 6.53
CA GLY A 24 -5.59 -10.80 5.41
C GLY A 24 -5.56 -9.51 4.58
N MET A 25 -5.10 -9.61 3.32
CA MET A 25 -4.90 -8.45 2.45
C MET A 25 -6.08 -8.23 1.51
N ILE A 26 -6.72 -7.05 1.60
CA ILE A 26 -7.62 -6.55 0.56
C ILE A 26 -6.73 -5.96 -0.54
N HIS A 27 -6.59 -6.69 -1.65
CA HIS A 27 -5.55 -6.42 -2.63
C HIS A 27 -5.99 -5.42 -3.70
N PHE A 28 -5.11 -4.43 -3.98
CA PHE A 28 -5.19 -3.50 -5.09
C PHE A 28 -6.44 -2.62 -5.10
N VAL A 29 -6.50 -1.67 -4.18
CA VAL A 29 -7.58 -0.68 -4.07
C VAL A 29 -6.98 0.70 -4.32
N ASP A 30 -7.05 1.22 -5.54
CA ASP A 30 -6.47 2.51 -5.93
C ASP A 30 -7.52 3.59 -6.23
N GLU A 31 -8.78 3.21 -6.41
CA GLU A 31 -9.90 4.12 -6.63
C GLU A 31 -10.66 4.39 -5.32
N GLU A 32 -10.94 5.66 -5.01
CA GLU A 32 -11.72 6.04 -3.82
C GLU A 32 -13.14 5.44 -3.85
N ALA A 33 -13.77 5.40 -5.03
CA ALA A 33 -15.08 4.79 -5.21
C ALA A 33 -15.08 3.29 -4.91
N GLU A 34 -14.01 2.57 -5.30
CA GLU A 34 -13.86 1.16 -4.97
C GLU A 34 -13.63 0.95 -3.47
N PHE A 35 -12.82 1.79 -2.84
CA PHE A 35 -12.64 1.78 -1.40
C PHE A 35 -13.99 1.86 -0.66
N HIS A 36 -14.82 2.85 -0.98
CA HIS A 36 -16.14 3.00 -0.35
C HIS A 36 -17.04 1.79 -0.58
N ARG A 37 -17.09 1.27 -1.80
CA ARG A 37 -17.86 0.06 -2.13
C ARG A 37 -17.42 -1.16 -1.30
N ILE A 38 -16.12 -1.32 -1.06
CA ILE A 38 -15.56 -2.41 -0.23
C ILE A 38 -15.91 -2.20 1.23
N MET A 39 -15.70 -0.99 1.75
CA MET A 39 -15.84 -0.68 3.18
C MET A 39 -17.32 -0.65 3.63
N GLU A 40 -18.24 -0.36 2.74
CA GLU A 40 -19.68 -0.29 3.02
C GLU A 40 -20.43 -1.58 2.61
N GLY A 41 -19.72 -2.52 1.97
CA GLY A 41 -20.32 -3.69 1.35
C GLY A 41 -20.22 -4.99 2.14
N GLU A 42 -20.78 -6.03 1.55
CA GLU A 42 -20.78 -7.41 2.09
C GLU A 42 -19.36 -7.98 2.23
N PHE A 43 -18.40 -7.46 1.43
CA PHE A 43 -17.03 -7.95 1.47
C PHE A 43 -16.36 -7.64 2.80
N LEU A 44 -16.41 -6.39 3.29
CA LEU A 44 -15.85 -6.06 4.60
C LEU A 44 -16.58 -6.80 5.73
N ALA A 45 -17.90 -6.93 5.64
CA ALA A 45 -18.66 -7.69 6.62
C ALA A 45 -18.16 -9.14 6.73
N TYR A 46 -17.89 -9.80 5.60
CA TYR A 46 -17.32 -11.13 5.55
C TYR A 46 -15.90 -11.17 6.15
N VAL A 47 -15.02 -10.23 5.76
CA VAL A 47 -13.66 -10.16 6.30
C VAL A 47 -13.67 -9.99 7.82
N LYS A 48 -14.54 -9.15 8.36
CA LYS A 48 -14.74 -8.96 9.82
C LYS A 48 -15.27 -10.22 10.49
N GLU A 49 -16.16 -10.95 9.84
CA GLU A 49 -16.61 -12.26 10.33
C GLU A 49 -15.44 -13.26 10.42
N GLN A 50 -14.59 -13.33 9.39
CA GLN A 50 -13.41 -14.19 9.43
C GLN A 50 -12.40 -13.76 10.52
N LYS A 51 -12.26 -12.45 10.75
CA LYS A 51 -11.46 -11.92 11.85
C LYS A 51 -12.04 -12.33 13.22
N ALA A 52 -13.34 -12.21 13.41
CA ALA A 52 -13.99 -12.60 14.65
C ALA A 52 -13.86 -14.12 14.95
N LYS A 53 -13.77 -14.94 13.91
CA LYS A 53 -13.50 -16.38 14.00
C LYS A 53 -12.01 -16.72 14.24
N GLY A 54 -11.11 -15.74 14.15
CA GLY A 54 -9.66 -15.95 14.26
C GLY A 54 -9.00 -16.51 12.99
N VAL A 55 -9.75 -16.66 11.90
CA VAL A 55 -9.22 -17.10 10.60
C VAL A 55 -8.36 -16.03 9.96
N ILE A 56 -8.72 -14.75 10.13
CA ILE A 56 -7.88 -13.59 9.81
C ILE A 56 -7.53 -12.91 11.12
N ARG A 57 -6.24 -12.70 11.41
CA ARG A 57 -5.82 -12.02 12.64
C ARG A 57 -5.83 -10.51 12.50
N HIS A 58 -5.31 -9.99 11.39
CA HIS A 58 -5.24 -8.57 11.09
C HIS A 58 -5.71 -8.30 9.67
N ILE A 59 -6.43 -7.18 9.48
CA ILE A 59 -6.93 -6.77 8.16
C ILE A 59 -5.97 -5.76 7.57
N GLY A 60 -5.46 -6.06 6.37
CA GLY A 60 -4.62 -5.18 5.60
C GLY A 60 -5.27 -4.76 4.27
N MET A 61 -4.70 -3.73 3.66
CA MET A 61 -5.07 -3.28 2.31
C MET A 61 -3.83 -2.91 1.52
N SER A 62 -3.81 -3.22 0.22
CA SER A 62 -2.79 -2.72 -0.67
C SER A 62 -3.31 -1.60 -1.56
N THR A 63 -2.54 -0.52 -1.66
CA THR A 63 -2.83 0.61 -2.52
C THR A 63 -1.55 1.31 -2.97
N HIS A 64 -1.60 1.95 -4.15
CA HIS A 64 -0.59 2.88 -4.62
C HIS A 64 -1.03 4.34 -4.41
N ASN A 65 -2.33 4.57 -4.22
CA ASN A 65 -2.93 5.88 -4.05
C ASN A 65 -2.88 6.34 -2.59
N PRO A 66 -2.12 7.40 -2.24
CA PRO A 66 -2.04 7.89 -0.86
C PRO A 66 -3.38 8.37 -0.30
N ARG A 67 -4.32 8.83 -1.12
CA ARG A 67 -5.67 9.21 -0.64
C ARG A 67 -6.47 8.01 -0.18
N VAL A 68 -6.45 6.91 -0.93
CA VAL A 68 -7.06 5.65 -0.48
C VAL A 68 -6.37 5.15 0.79
N GLY A 69 -5.05 5.25 0.87
CA GLY A 69 -4.32 4.92 2.10
C GLY A 69 -4.75 5.76 3.31
N ILE A 70 -4.98 7.05 3.12
CA ILE A 70 -5.53 7.96 4.16
C ILE A 70 -6.93 7.51 4.60
N LEU A 71 -7.82 7.23 3.65
CA LEU A 71 -9.16 6.72 3.96
C LEU A 71 -9.09 5.41 4.74
N ALA A 72 -8.21 4.50 4.33
CA ALA A 72 -7.99 3.23 5.02
C ALA A 72 -7.49 3.44 6.46
N ALA A 73 -6.50 4.30 6.68
CA ALA A 73 -5.99 4.61 8.01
C ALA A 73 -7.03 5.28 8.92
N LEU A 74 -7.94 6.07 8.35
CA LEU A 74 -9.02 6.73 9.09
C LEU A 74 -10.21 5.81 9.38
N SER A 75 -10.40 4.74 8.62
CA SER A 75 -11.55 3.82 8.75
C SER A 75 -11.62 3.12 10.11
N GLY A 76 -10.48 2.90 10.77
CA GLY A 76 -10.38 2.10 12.00
C GLY A 76 -10.50 0.59 11.77
N GLU A 77 -10.67 0.14 10.53
CA GLU A 77 -10.81 -1.28 10.17
C GLU A 77 -9.51 -1.88 9.60
N ILE A 78 -8.66 -1.03 9.01
CA ILE A 78 -7.40 -1.45 8.38
C ILE A 78 -6.25 -1.25 9.36
N GLU A 79 -5.49 -2.32 9.62
CA GLU A 79 -4.40 -2.34 10.60
C GLU A 79 -3.02 -2.30 9.92
N MET A 80 -2.96 -2.61 8.63
CA MET A 80 -1.72 -2.61 7.85
C MET A 80 -1.98 -2.19 6.41
N LEU A 81 -1.07 -1.38 5.87
CA LEU A 81 -1.03 -1.02 4.45
C LEU A 81 0.18 -1.66 3.76
N LEU A 82 -0.04 -2.29 2.62
CA LEU A 82 1.02 -2.55 1.65
C LEU A 82 1.03 -1.36 0.68
N PHE A 83 2.03 -0.49 0.82
CA PHE A 83 2.07 0.79 0.12
C PHE A 83 3.39 0.99 -0.63
N SER A 84 3.34 1.69 -1.76
CA SER A 84 4.51 1.99 -2.58
C SER A 84 5.30 3.15 -2.00
N VAL A 85 6.48 2.85 -1.40
CA VAL A 85 7.36 3.85 -0.78
C VAL A 85 8.74 3.81 -1.41
N ASN A 86 9.16 4.89 -2.04
CA ASN A 86 10.50 5.11 -2.52
C ASN A 86 10.71 6.61 -2.78
N PRO A 87 11.96 7.09 -2.89
CA PRO A 87 12.22 8.53 -3.03
C PRO A 87 11.62 9.17 -4.30
N ALA A 88 11.40 8.39 -5.37
CA ALA A 88 10.78 8.90 -6.58
C ALA A 88 9.25 9.03 -6.42
N PHE A 89 8.58 7.99 -5.95
CA PHE A 89 7.12 8.02 -5.81
C PHE A 89 6.67 8.99 -4.73
N ASP A 90 7.48 9.24 -3.72
CA ASP A 90 7.16 10.21 -2.67
C ASP A 90 7.11 11.67 -3.15
N LEU A 91 7.63 11.97 -4.34
CA LEU A 91 7.49 13.27 -4.98
C LEU A 91 6.12 13.48 -5.63
N LEU A 92 5.35 12.42 -5.84
CA LEU A 92 4.20 12.40 -6.75
C LEU A 92 2.87 12.60 -6.02
N PRO A 93 1.92 13.32 -6.66
CA PRO A 93 0.57 13.46 -6.14
C PRO A 93 -0.17 12.12 -6.11
N ALA A 94 -1.31 12.11 -5.44
CA ALA A 94 -2.25 11.00 -5.53
C ALA A 94 -2.76 10.82 -6.96
N THR A 95 -2.88 9.57 -7.39
CA THR A 95 -3.49 9.21 -8.67
C THR A 95 -4.17 7.86 -8.54
N GLU A 96 -5.27 7.67 -9.26
CA GLU A 96 -5.97 6.38 -9.41
C GLU A 96 -5.36 5.54 -10.56
N ASP A 97 -4.51 6.16 -11.38
CA ASP A 97 -3.80 5.52 -12.48
C ASP A 97 -2.35 5.23 -12.09
N MET A 98 -2.07 3.99 -11.75
CA MET A 98 -0.73 3.54 -11.35
C MET A 98 0.32 3.72 -12.46
N GLU A 99 -0.06 3.72 -13.74
CA GLU A 99 0.90 3.87 -14.85
C GLU A 99 1.54 5.27 -14.84
N GLN A 100 0.86 6.27 -14.30
CA GLN A 100 1.40 7.62 -14.16
C GLN A 100 2.68 7.66 -13.30
N TYR A 101 2.81 6.76 -12.29
CA TYR A 101 4.03 6.70 -11.47
C TYR A 101 5.28 6.29 -12.27
N PHE A 102 5.09 5.71 -13.45
CA PHE A 102 6.19 5.31 -14.34
C PHE A 102 6.40 6.27 -15.52
N SER A 103 5.59 7.33 -15.65
CA SER A 103 5.78 8.36 -16.65
C SER A 103 6.94 9.29 -16.30
N GLU A 104 7.78 9.64 -17.28
CA GLU A 104 8.87 10.60 -17.09
C GLU A 104 8.36 12.03 -16.90
N ALA A 105 7.29 12.39 -17.62
CA ALA A 105 6.70 13.71 -17.60
C ALA A 105 6.26 14.17 -16.21
N ILE A 106 5.91 13.24 -15.31
CA ILE A 106 5.43 13.59 -13.97
C ILE A 106 6.53 14.21 -13.09
N TYR A 107 7.81 13.99 -13.41
CA TYR A 107 8.95 14.54 -12.68
C TYR A 107 9.43 15.91 -13.21
N GLU A 108 8.86 16.39 -14.30
CA GLU A 108 9.22 17.71 -14.88
C GLU A 108 8.83 18.87 -13.95
N ALA A 109 7.87 18.67 -13.06
CA ALA A 109 7.42 19.68 -12.09
C ALA A 109 8.45 20.01 -10.99
N GLY A 110 9.59 19.29 -10.95
CA GLY A 110 10.68 19.52 -10.03
C GLY A 110 10.67 18.61 -8.78
N LEU A 111 11.80 18.62 -8.06
CA LEU A 111 12.04 17.78 -6.89
C LEU A 111 11.66 18.52 -5.60
N GLY A 112 10.36 18.66 -5.35
CA GLY A 112 9.82 19.47 -4.24
C GLY A 112 9.82 18.81 -2.86
N GLY A 113 10.37 17.60 -2.71
CA GLY A 113 10.29 16.81 -1.47
C GLY A 113 9.07 15.88 -1.44
N ILE A 114 8.73 15.35 -0.26
CA ILE A 114 7.60 14.42 -0.11
C ILE A 114 6.29 15.17 -0.39
N HIS A 115 5.46 14.62 -1.30
CA HIS A 115 4.16 15.20 -1.61
C HIS A 115 3.26 15.26 -0.35
N PRO A 116 2.48 16.33 -0.15
CA PRO A 116 1.64 16.49 1.04
C PRO A 116 0.71 15.32 1.34
N ASP A 117 0.06 14.72 0.34
CA ASP A 117 -0.81 13.55 0.54
C ASP A 117 -0.04 12.36 1.11
N ARG A 118 1.21 12.14 0.69
CA ARG A 118 2.05 11.07 1.20
C ARG A 118 2.57 11.34 2.60
N ALA A 119 2.99 12.57 2.86
CA ALA A 119 3.40 13.00 4.20
C ALA A 119 2.24 12.85 5.21
N GLU A 120 1.03 13.22 4.80
CA GLU A 120 -0.19 13.06 5.62
C GLU A 120 -0.52 11.58 5.86
N LEU A 121 -0.42 10.73 4.84
CA LEU A 121 -0.60 9.28 5.00
C LEU A 121 0.35 8.71 6.06
N TYR A 122 1.65 9.00 5.96
CA TYR A 122 2.64 8.52 6.93
C TYR A 122 2.31 8.98 8.36
N ARG A 123 1.99 10.26 8.52
CA ARG A 123 1.61 10.84 9.80
C ARG A 123 0.37 10.17 10.40
N LEU A 124 -0.67 9.95 9.60
CA LEU A 124 -1.90 9.30 10.03
C LEU A 124 -1.69 7.84 10.40
N CYS A 125 -0.94 7.09 9.59
CA CYS A 125 -0.60 5.71 9.90
C CYS A 125 0.12 5.59 11.25
N GLU A 126 1.11 6.45 11.51
CA GLU A 126 1.82 6.48 12.79
C GLU A 126 0.88 6.82 13.95
N GLN A 127 0.04 7.85 13.81
CA GLN A 127 -0.90 8.27 14.85
C GLN A 127 -1.99 7.23 15.14
N ARG A 128 -2.41 6.47 14.15
CA ARG A 128 -3.48 5.47 14.26
C ARG A 128 -2.98 4.06 14.56
N GLY A 129 -1.66 3.85 14.58
CA GLY A 129 -1.07 2.54 14.77
C GLY A 129 -1.26 1.60 13.57
N VAL A 130 -1.43 2.15 12.36
CA VAL A 130 -1.51 1.39 11.12
C VAL A 130 -0.10 1.17 10.60
N GLY A 131 0.36 -0.08 10.56
CA GLY A 131 1.69 -0.43 10.05
C GLY A 131 1.77 -0.31 8.52
N ILE A 132 2.93 0.08 7.98
CA ILE A 132 3.19 0.08 6.54
C ILE A 132 4.24 -0.99 6.21
N THR A 133 3.88 -1.90 5.31
CA THR A 133 4.82 -2.76 4.58
C THR A 133 5.06 -2.14 3.21
N VAL A 134 6.32 -1.97 2.86
CA VAL A 134 6.70 -1.28 1.63
C VAL A 134 6.71 -2.21 0.43
N MET A 135 6.03 -1.82 -0.64
CA MET A 135 6.21 -2.36 -1.98
C MET A 135 6.85 -1.32 -2.90
N LYS A 136 7.38 -1.77 -4.05
CA LYS A 136 7.99 -0.88 -5.06
C LYS A 136 9.17 -0.04 -4.53
N GLY A 137 9.87 -0.52 -3.51
CA GLY A 137 10.99 0.21 -2.87
C GLY A 137 12.07 0.71 -3.83
N TYR A 138 12.15 0.13 -5.02
CA TYR A 138 13.12 0.46 -6.08
C TYR A 138 12.49 1.14 -7.30
N ALA A 139 11.22 1.56 -7.24
CA ALA A 139 10.48 2.12 -8.36
C ALA A 139 10.58 1.28 -9.65
N GLY A 140 10.44 -0.06 -9.53
CA GLY A 140 10.59 -0.99 -10.66
C GLY A 140 12.02 -1.11 -11.19
N GLY A 141 13.03 -0.77 -10.39
CA GLY A 141 14.46 -0.76 -10.80
C GLY A 141 14.93 0.57 -11.39
N ARG A 142 14.03 1.50 -11.63
CA ARG A 142 14.27 2.82 -12.22
C ARG A 142 15.33 3.63 -11.45
N LEU A 143 15.41 3.48 -10.14
CA LEU A 143 16.34 4.19 -9.28
C LEU A 143 17.79 3.72 -9.42
N PHE A 144 18.06 2.58 -10.07
CA PHE A 144 19.40 2.00 -10.18
C PHE A 144 20.19 2.48 -11.38
N SER A 145 19.63 3.36 -12.22
CA SER A 145 20.32 3.92 -13.38
C SER A 145 20.23 5.45 -13.37
N GLU A 146 21.35 6.10 -13.66
CA GLU A 146 21.42 7.55 -13.80
C GLU A 146 20.45 8.08 -14.88
N SER A 147 20.28 7.30 -15.96
CA SER A 147 19.41 7.69 -17.10
C SER A 147 17.91 7.55 -16.83
N THR A 148 17.51 6.76 -15.82
CA THR A 148 16.09 6.52 -15.50
C THR A 148 15.69 7.07 -14.14
N SER A 149 16.66 7.40 -13.29
CA SER A 149 16.40 8.02 -11.99
C SER A 149 15.99 9.49 -12.17
N PRO A 150 14.89 9.95 -11.56
CA PRO A 150 14.49 11.36 -11.64
C PRO A 150 15.49 12.30 -10.95
N PHE A 151 16.44 11.76 -10.22
CA PHE A 151 17.47 12.54 -9.51
C PHE A 151 18.72 12.77 -10.34
N GLY A 152 18.82 12.24 -11.56
CA GLY A 152 20.04 12.31 -12.41
C GLY A 152 21.23 11.54 -11.84
N VAL A 153 21.00 10.68 -10.84
CA VAL A 153 22.01 9.79 -10.23
C VAL A 153 21.40 8.43 -9.94
N ALA A 154 22.21 7.38 -10.04
CA ALA A 154 21.82 6.04 -9.61
C ALA A 154 21.86 5.93 -8.09
N LEU A 155 20.82 5.34 -7.50
CA LEU A 155 20.80 4.98 -6.08
C LEU A 155 21.19 3.51 -5.89
N THR A 156 21.79 3.20 -4.75
CA THR A 156 22.04 1.83 -4.35
C THR A 156 20.81 1.19 -3.69
N PRO A 157 20.66 -0.14 -3.70
CA PRO A 157 19.60 -0.83 -2.96
C PRO A 157 19.54 -0.43 -1.48
N VAL A 158 20.72 -0.27 -0.84
CA VAL A 158 20.81 0.12 0.57
C VAL A 158 20.24 1.52 0.82
N GLN A 159 20.50 2.48 -0.08
CA GLN A 159 19.92 3.83 0.02
C GLN A 159 18.40 3.80 -0.11
N CYS A 160 17.86 3.01 -1.04
CA CYS A 160 16.43 2.87 -1.21
C CYS A 160 15.74 2.23 0.01
N ILE A 161 16.35 1.15 0.54
CA ILE A 161 15.85 0.48 1.75
C ILE A 161 15.91 1.43 2.96
N HIS A 162 17.05 2.11 3.14
CA HIS A 162 17.19 3.08 4.24
C HIS A 162 16.16 4.20 4.15
N TYR A 163 15.96 4.74 2.95
CA TYR A 163 14.91 5.75 2.72
C TYR A 163 13.54 5.25 3.17
N ALA A 164 13.14 4.07 2.71
CA ALA A 164 11.84 3.51 3.03
C ALA A 164 11.66 3.27 4.54
N LEU A 165 12.63 2.61 5.19
CA LEU A 165 12.59 2.29 6.61
C LEU A 165 12.67 3.51 7.55
N THR A 166 13.03 4.69 7.03
CA THR A 166 13.00 5.95 7.80
C THR A 166 11.68 6.71 7.68
N ARG A 167 10.71 6.22 6.92
CA ARG A 167 9.36 6.83 6.88
C ARG A 167 8.56 6.43 8.11
N PRO A 168 7.70 7.35 8.64
CA PRO A 168 6.82 7.04 9.76
C PRO A 168 5.94 5.82 9.46
N ALA A 169 5.65 5.02 10.49
CA ALA A 169 4.82 3.82 10.44
C ALA A 169 5.36 2.65 9.56
N VAL A 170 6.49 2.81 8.87
CA VAL A 170 7.06 1.71 8.07
C VAL A 170 7.69 0.67 8.99
N ALA A 171 7.17 -0.57 8.89
CA ALA A 171 7.60 -1.72 9.69
C ALA A 171 8.46 -2.71 8.89
N SER A 172 8.25 -2.82 7.59
CA SER A 172 8.96 -3.77 6.73
C SER A 172 8.99 -3.33 5.27
N ILE A 173 9.84 -3.97 4.48
CA ILE A 173 9.96 -3.79 3.03
C ILE A 173 10.09 -5.16 2.36
N LEU A 174 9.39 -5.34 1.22
CA LEU A 174 9.40 -6.52 0.38
C LEU A 174 10.38 -6.36 -0.78
#